data_0acf158ea14bd59d17da6ab0023a511f
#
_entry.id   0acf158ea14bd59d17da6ab0023a511f
#
_cell.length_a   1.000
_cell.length_b   1.000
_cell.length_c   1.000
_cell.angle_alpha   90.00
_cell.angle_beta   90.00
_cell.angle_gamma   90.00
#
_symmetry.space_group_name_H-M   'P 1'
#
loop_
_entity.id
_entity.type
_entity.pdbx_description
1 polymer ?
#
loop_
_entity_poly.entity_id
_entity_poly.type
_entity_poly.pdbx_seq_one_letter_code
_entity_poly.pdbx_strand_id
1 'polypeptide(L)'
;MKYYAGLDVSVKETSVCIVDESGKLCREKKVVTHPDDLVAVLGDPTFHFERIGLEAGPLSQWLFEGLAKAGFAVLCIETRHTKAFLKAQQPNKSDRNDARGIAHMMRVGLFKDVHVKTLTSQKRRALLTARKLLQEKAIAMENDMRGLLRNFGLKVGTIGAFKFDERIRELVEAAPDLEEIIEPLLAARRKLREQFVKLDHKVRCEAKVDPVCRQLMTVPGVGPIVALAYASTIDIPSRFRHSRAVGAVLGLTPVLHQSGESSRIGHVSLCGDGMLRGLLYEAAHVLLIRVKKWSWLKAWAMNVAKRHGIKKAIVALARRIAVVLHRMWVDGSEFRWTRETRPTAMGATA
;
A
#
# COMPACT_ATOMS: atom_id res chain seq x y z
N MET A 1 10.97 -37.65 -4.51
CA MET A 1 10.41 -36.94 -5.66
C MET A 1 9.84 -35.60 -5.17
N LYS A 2 10.17 -34.48 -5.82
CA LYS A 2 9.69 -33.17 -5.42
C LYS A 2 8.41 -32.81 -6.16
N TYR A 3 7.48 -32.19 -5.47
CA TYR A 3 6.20 -31.75 -6.02
C TYR A 3 6.02 -30.25 -5.88
N TYR A 4 5.25 -29.67 -6.79
CA TYR A 4 4.95 -28.25 -6.86
C TYR A 4 3.45 -28.07 -7.05
N ALA A 5 2.85 -27.17 -6.29
CA ALA A 5 1.43 -26.88 -6.41
C ALA A 5 1.17 -25.43 -6.82
N GLY A 6 0.14 -25.24 -7.62
CA GLY A 6 -0.41 -23.94 -7.98
C GLY A 6 -1.86 -23.83 -7.53
N LEU A 7 -2.17 -22.72 -6.86
CA LEU A 7 -3.50 -22.40 -6.36
C LEU A 7 -4.03 -21.17 -7.10
N ASP A 8 -5.05 -21.35 -7.92
CA ASP A 8 -5.83 -20.25 -8.48
C ASP A 8 -7.06 -20.02 -7.60
N VAL A 9 -7.06 -18.87 -6.90
CA VAL A 9 -8.00 -18.58 -5.81
C VAL A 9 -9.13 -17.68 -6.29
N SER A 10 -10.36 -18.20 -6.24
CA SER A 10 -11.58 -17.39 -6.34
C SER A 10 -12.33 -17.34 -4.99
N VAL A 11 -13.42 -16.57 -4.91
CA VAL A 11 -14.14 -16.37 -3.64
C VAL A 11 -14.78 -17.66 -3.13
N LYS A 12 -15.34 -18.47 -4.01
CA LYS A 12 -16.08 -19.69 -3.65
C LYS A 12 -15.20 -20.93 -3.68
N GLU A 13 -14.40 -21.09 -4.71
CA GLU A 13 -13.64 -22.30 -4.96
C GLU A 13 -12.23 -21.95 -5.41
N THR A 14 -11.27 -22.79 -5.05
CA THR A 14 -9.87 -22.71 -5.47
C THR A 14 -9.54 -23.89 -6.35
N SER A 15 -8.96 -23.62 -7.52
CA SER A 15 -8.41 -24.66 -8.39
C SER A 15 -6.99 -25.00 -7.93
N VAL A 16 -6.74 -26.27 -7.65
CA VAL A 16 -5.46 -26.82 -7.22
C VAL A 16 -4.88 -27.67 -8.34
N CYS A 17 -3.64 -27.39 -8.71
CA CYS A 17 -2.87 -28.23 -9.65
C CYS A 17 -1.56 -28.66 -8.99
N ILE A 18 -1.24 -29.95 -9.05
CA ILE A 18 -0.01 -30.54 -8.53
C ILE A 18 0.77 -31.15 -9.70
N VAL A 19 2.04 -30.76 -9.82
CA VAL A 19 2.98 -31.31 -10.82
C VAL A 19 4.23 -31.86 -10.12
N ASP A 20 4.87 -32.83 -10.74
CA ASP A 20 6.16 -33.37 -10.30
C ASP A 20 7.34 -32.53 -10.82
N GLU A 21 8.55 -32.95 -10.51
CA GLU A 21 9.78 -32.28 -10.95
C GLU A 21 10.00 -32.30 -12.47
N SER A 22 9.41 -33.26 -13.20
CA SER A 22 9.42 -33.29 -14.66
C SER A 22 8.40 -32.33 -15.29
N GLY A 23 7.42 -31.87 -14.50
CA GLY A 23 6.30 -31.06 -14.95
C GLY A 23 5.07 -31.87 -15.35
N LYS A 24 5.09 -33.21 -15.12
CA LYS A 24 3.94 -34.06 -15.35
C LYS A 24 2.84 -33.78 -14.37
N LEU A 25 1.62 -33.67 -14.82
CA LEU A 25 0.43 -33.49 -14.03
C LEU A 25 0.18 -34.72 -13.13
N CYS A 26 0.14 -34.50 -11.83
CA CYS A 26 -0.13 -35.57 -10.84
C CYS A 26 -1.56 -35.50 -10.33
N ARG A 27 -2.07 -34.30 -10.04
CA ARG A 27 -3.44 -34.12 -9.56
C ARG A 27 -3.98 -32.74 -9.94
N GLU A 28 -5.25 -32.73 -10.26
CA GLU A 28 -6.05 -31.49 -10.35
C GLU A 28 -7.34 -31.68 -9.55
N LYS A 29 -7.67 -30.68 -8.76
CA LYS A 29 -8.91 -30.69 -7.96
C LYS A 29 -9.41 -29.26 -7.79
N LYS A 30 -10.74 -29.11 -7.73
CA LYS A 30 -11.40 -27.88 -7.36
C LYS A 30 -12.03 -28.07 -5.99
N VAL A 31 -11.74 -27.18 -5.05
CA VAL A 31 -12.19 -27.27 -3.64
C VAL A 31 -12.74 -25.96 -3.17
N VAL A 32 -13.50 -25.98 -2.08
CA VAL A 32 -13.98 -24.77 -1.41
C VAL A 32 -12.78 -23.93 -1.00
N THR A 33 -12.89 -22.60 -1.18
CA THR A 33 -11.83 -21.68 -0.75
C THR A 33 -11.86 -21.51 0.76
N HIS A 34 -11.28 -22.48 1.45
CA HIS A 34 -11.05 -22.48 2.88
C HIS A 34 -9.69 -23.12 3.20
N PRO A 35 -8.94 -22.62 4.22
CA PRO A 35 -7.64 -23.22 4.56
C PRO A 35 -7.72 -24.72 4.83
N ASP A 36 -8.72 -25.19 5.59
CA ASP A 36 -8.84 -26.58 5.98
C ASP A 36 -9.11 -27.51 4.78
N ASP A 37 -9.93 -27.05 3.81
CA ASP A 37 -10.19 -27.82 2.56
C ASP A 37 -8.94 -27.91 1.69
N LEU A 38 -8.14 -26.84 1.65
CA LEU A 38 -6.86 -26.85 0.95
C LEU A 38 -5.85 -27.74 1.66
N VAL A 39 -5.78 -27.70 2.99
CA VAL A 39 -4.94 -28.59 3.81
C VAL A 39 -5.30 -30.04 3.57
N ALA A 40 -6.60 -30.40 3.51
CA ALA A 40 -7.04 -31.74 3.24
C ALA A 40 -6.58 -32.30 1.87
N VAL A 41 -6.48 -31.43 0.86
CA VAL A 41 -6.01 -31.82 -0.49
C VAL A 41 -4.48 -31.87 -0.58
N LEU A 42 -3.82 -30.90 0.04
CA LEU A 42 -2.36 -30.78 0.01
C LEU A 42 -1.67 -31.71 1.03
N GLY A 43 -2.37 -32.13 2.09
CA GLY A 43 -1.85 -32.97 3.15
C GLY A 43 -1.75 -34.47 2.80
N ASP A 44 -2.01 -34.85 1.55
CA ASP A 44 -1.81 -36.23 1.08
C ASP A 44 -0.32 -36.62 1.22
N PRO A 45 0.01 -37.66 2.00
CA PRO A 45 1.39 -38.05 2.30
C PRO A 45 2.23 -38.47 1.08
N THR A 46 1.58 -38.70 -0.05
CA THR A 46 2.27 -38.98 -1.31
C THR A 46 3.02 -37.78 -1.88
N PHE A 47 2.63 -36.53 -1.50
CA PHE A 47 3.17 -35.31 -2.05
C PHE A 47 4.05 -34.56 -1.05
N HIS A 48 5.35 -34.56 -1.28
CA HIS A 48 6.29 -33.70 -0.56
C HIS A 48 6.54 -32.42 -1.35
N PHE A 49 5.83 -31.34 -0.96
CA PHE A 49 5.90 -30.07 -1.69
C PHE A 49 7.18 -29.32 -1.41
N GLU A 50 7.92 -28.97 -2.46
CA GLU A 50 9.02 -28.02 -2.42
C GLU A 50 8.50 -26.60 -2.34
N ARG A 51 7.43 -26.28 -3.09
CA ARG A 51 6.78 -24.96 -3.14
C ARG A 51 5.31 -25.08 -3.51
N ILE A 52 4.51 -24.26 -2.86
CA ILE A 52 3.09 -24.07 -3.18
C ILE A 52 2.88 -22.59 -3.49
N GLY A 53 2.45 -22.26 -4.70
CA GLY A 53 2.22 -20.89 -5.14
C GLY A 53 0.76 -20.51 -5.07
N LEU A 54 0.48 -19.31 -4.54
CA LEU A 54 -0.83 -18.67 -4.66
C LEU A 54 -0.66 -17.22 -5.11
N GLU A 55 -1.55 -16.76 -6.00
CA GLU A 55 -1.50 -15.39 -6.50
C GLU A 55 -1.96 -14.38 -5.43
N ALA A 56 -1.26 -13.23 -5.34
CA ALA A 56 -1.64 -12.15 -4.44
C ALA A 56 -3.02 -11.57 -4.79
N GLY A 57 -3.98 -11.76 -3.91
CA GLY A 57 -5.39 -11.34 -4.08
C GLY A 57 -6.07 -11.06 -2.74
N PRO A 58 -7.37 -10.78 -2.74
CA PRO A 58 -8.11 -10.42 -1.51
C PRO A 58 -8.04 -11.48 -0.42
N LEU A 59 -8.06 -12.77 -0.76
CA LEU A 59 -8.06 -13.90 0.17
C LEU A 59 -6.65 -14.46 0.42
N SER A 60 -5.64 -14.03 -0.32
CA SER A 60 -4.30 -14.63 -0.30
C SER A 60 -3.64 -14.58 1.08
N GLN A 61 -3.84 -13.51 1.84
CA GLN A 61 -3.23 -13.38 3.18
C GLN A 61 -3.82 -14.40 4.17
N TRP A 62 -5.12 -14.57 4.17
CA TRP A 62 -5.84 -15.51 5.02
C TRP A 62 -5.48 -16.96 4.68
N LEU A 63 -5.49 -17.31 3.40
CA LEU A 63 -5.13 -18.65 2.93
C LEU A 63 -3.66 -18.96 3.19
N PHE A 64 -2.76 -18.00 2.92
CA PHE A 64 -1.34 -18.12 3.22
C PHE A 64 -1.10 -18.43 4.69
N GLU A 65 -1.74 -17.68 5.60
CA GLU A 65 -1.59 -17.88 7.05
C GLU A 65 -2.09 -19.26 7.49
N GLY A 66 -3.23 -19.71 6.96
CA GLY A 66 -3.77 -21.04 7.26
C GLY A 66 -2.87 -22.18 6.80
N LEU A 67 -2.40 -22.10 5.55
CA LEU A 67 -1.51 -23.10 4.98
C LEU A 67 -0.11 -23.10 5.65
N ALA A 68 0.44 -21.92 5.94
CA ALA A 68 1.71 -21.82 6.66
C ALA A 68 1.65 -22.39 8.08
N LYS A 69 0.52 -22.17 8.80
CA LYS A 69 0.28 -22.78 10.11
C LYS A 69 0.19 -24.32 10.04
N ALA A 70 -0.30 -24.84 8.93
CA ALA A 70 -0.32 -26.29 8.68
C ALA A 70 1.05 -26.86 8.23
N GLY A 71 2.10 -26.02 8.17
CA GLY A 71 3.47 -26.44 7.86
C GLY A 71 3.82 -26.49 6.38
N PHE A 72 2.98 -25.97 5.48
CA PHE A 72 3.28 -25.97 4.05
C PHE A 72 4.24 -24.85 3.63
N ALA A 73 5.11 -25.13 2.67
CA ALA A 73 6.02 -24.16 2.03
C ALA A 73 5.27 -23.30 1.01
N VAL A 74 4.42 -22.39 1.49
CA VAL A 74 3.55 -21.54 0.68
C VAL A 74 4.26 -20.25 0.29
N LEU A 75 4.10 -19.84 -0.95
CA LEU A 75 4.60 -18.59 -1.52
C LEU A 75 3.45 -17.78 -2.10
N CYS A 76 3.36 -16.50 -1.73
CA CYS A 76 2.45 -15.54 -2.35
C CYS A 76 3.18 -14.87 -3.51
N ILE A 77 2.62 -14.88 -4.73
CA ILE A 77 3.30 -14.41 -5.94
C ILE A 77 2.64 -13.17 -6.56
N GLU A 78 3.45 -12.33 -7.20
CA GLU A 78 3.00 -11.07 -7.77
C GLU A 78 2.12 -11.27 -9.00
N THR A 79 0.89 -10.74 -8.95
CA THR A 79 -0.15 -10.83 -9.99
C THR A 79 0.31 -10.42 -11.39
N ARG A 80 1.15 -9.37 -11.52
CA ARG A 80 1.58 -8.88 -12.84
C ARG A 80 2.51 -9.84 -13.55
N HIS A 81 3.46 -10.43 -12.83
CA HIS A 81 4.36 -11.44 -13.37
C HIS A 81 3.60 -12.71 -13.70
N THR A 82 2.70 -13.15 -12.81
CA THR A 82 1.83 -14.29 -13.03
C THR A 82 1.00 -14.10 -14.30
N LYS A 83 0.28 -12.98 -14.43
CA LYS A 83 -0.51 -12.69 -15.64
C LYS A 83 0.30 -12.65 -16.92
N ALA A 84 1.50 -12.09 -16.90
CA ALA A 84 2.37 -12.06 -18.08
C ALA A 84 2.82 -13.46 -18.49
N PHE A 85 3.18 -14.31 -17.54
CA PHE A 85 3.57 -15.70 -17.77
C PHE A 85 2.39 -16.54 -18.28
N LEU A 86 1.23 -16.47 -17.62
CA LEU A 86 0.03 -17.22 -18.03
C LEU A 86 -0.43 -16.83 -19.45
N LYS A 87 -0.42 -15.53 -19.77
CA LYS A 87 -0.76 -15.05 -21.11
C LYS A 87 0.19 -15.56 -22.20
N ALA A 88 1.47 -15.73 -21.86
CA ALA A 88 2.46 -16.27 -22.80
C ALA A 88 2.33 -17.79 -23.02
N GLN A 89 1.82 -18.51 -22.02
CA GLN A 89 1.69 -19.97 -22.10
C GLN A 89 0.42 -20.45 -22.81
N GLN A 90 -0.71 -19.75 -22.60
CA GLN A 90 -2.00 -20.23 -23.11
C GLN A 90 -2.91 -19.08 -23.55
N PRO A 91 -3.50 -19.15 -24.75
CA PRO A 91 -4.45 -18.14 -25.24
C PRO A 91 -5.80 -18.20 -24.51
N ASN A 92 -6.18 -19.37 -23.98
CA ASN A 92 -7.47 -19.57 -23.31
C ASN A 92 -7.33 -19.48 -21.79
N LYS A 93 -8.00 -18.49 -21.20
CA LYS A 93 -8.06 -18.32 -19.76
C LYS A 93 -9.10 -19.26 -19.14
N SER A 94 -8.68 -20.07 -18.15
CA SER A 94 -9.55 -20.81 -17.26
C SER A 94 -8.85 -20.99 -15.91
N ASP A 95 -9.60 -21.07 -14.82
CA ASP A 95 -9.06 -21.28 -13.46
C ASP A 95 -8.13 -22.50 -13.41
N ARG A 96 -8.47 -23.56 -14.14
CA ARG A 96 -7.65 -24.78 -14.26
C ARG A 96 -6.29 -24.49 -14.91
N ASN A 97 -6.28 -23.73 -16.00
CA ASN A 97 -5.06 -23.34 -16.70
C ASN A 97 -4.20 -22.39 -15.88
N ASP A 98 -4.84 -21.48 -15.14
CA ASP A 98 -4.15 -20.53 -14.28
C ASP A 98 -3.48 -21.30 -13.12
N ALA A 99 -4.15 -22.25 -12.47
CA ALA A 99 -3.55 -23.11 -11.45
C ALA A 99 -2.37 -23.94 -11.98
N ARG A 100 -2.48 -24.52 -13.20
CA ARG A 100 -1.37 -25.24 -13.87
C ARG A 100 -0.18 -24.32 -14.12
N GLY A 101 -0.44 -23.13 -14.66
CA GLY A 101 0.61 -22.15 -14.92
C GLY A 101 1.34 -21.74 -13.62
N ILE A 102 0.61 -21.53 -12.52
CA ILE A 102 1.21 -21.24 -11.22
C ILE A 102 2.07 -22.42 -10.74
N ALA A 103 1.59 -23.67 -10.86
CA ALA A 103 2.37 -24.87 -10.50
C ALA A 103 3.68 -24.96 -11.30
N HIS A 104 3.64 -24.69 -12.61
CA HIS A 104 4.84 -24.63 -13.43
C HIS A 104 5.77 -23.47 -13.05
N MET A 105 5.26 -22.29 -12.71
CA MET A 105 6.08 -21.20 -12.17
C MET A 105 6.82 -21.61 -10.89
N MET A 106 6.12 -22.35 -10.00
CA MET A 106 6.75 -22.89 -8.78
C MET A 106 7.85 -23.88 -9.11
N ARG A 107 7.63 -24.76 -10.07
CA ARG A 107 8.60 -25.77 -10.50
C ARG A 107 9.87 -25.13 -11.08
N VAL A 108 9.74 -24.20 -12.01
CA VAL A 108 10.89 -23.59 -12.68
C VAL A 108 11.53 -22.43 -11.87
N GLY A 109 10.91 -22.00 -10.76
CA GLY A 109 11.42 -20.89 -9.97
C GLY A 109 11.23 -19.51 -10.61
N LEU A 110 10.39 -19.38 -11.63
CA LEU A 110 10.15 -18.12 -12.35
C LEU A 110 8.96 -17.38 -11.74
N PHE A 111 9.16 -16.78 -10.60
CA PHE A 111 8.15 -15.98 -9.91
C PHE A 111 8.80 -14.85 -9.12
N LYS A 112 7.97 -13.90 -8.71
CA LYS A 112 8.36 -12.87 -7.76
C LYS A 112 7.47 -12.99 -6.55
N ASP A 113 8.06 -13.30 -5.41
CA ASP A 113 7.38 -13.41 -4.15
C ASP A 113 6.89 -12.04 -3.63
N VAL A 114 5.74 -12.07 -2.99
CA VAL A 114 5.12 -10.91 -2.32
C VAL A 114 5.11 -11.17 -0.83
N HIS A 115 5.65 -10.22 -0.08
CA HIS A 115 5.62 -10.29 1.37
C HIS A 115 4.16 -10.29 1.89
N VAL A 116 3.78 -11.34 2.56
CA VAL A 116 2.51 -11.43 3.29
C VAL A 116 2.69 -10.74 4.64
N LYS A 117 1.88 -9.72 4.90
CA LYS A 117 2.01 -8.90 6.10
C LYS A 117 1.58 -9.65 7.36
N THR A 118 2.19 -9.31 8.49
CA THR A 118 1.75 -9.78 9.81
C THR A 118 0.29 -9.37 10.08
N LEU A 119 -0.42 -10.16 10.88
CA LEU A 119 -1.82 -9.89 11.24
C LEU A 119 -1.99 -8.49 11.87
N THR A 120 -1.03 -8.05 12.67
CA THR A 120 -1.02 -6.70 13.25
C THR A 120 -1.00 -5.63 12.15
N SER A 121 -0.11 -5.76 11.18
CA SER A 121 -0.03 -4.84 10.04
C SER A 121 -1.27 -4.90 9.16
N GLN A 122 -1.87 -6.07 8.97
CA GLN A 122 -3.13 -6.22 8.24
C GLN A 122 -4.28 -5.45 8.95
N LYS A 123 -4.43 -5.59 10.28
CA LYS A 123 -5.44 -4.87 11.07
C LYS A 123 -5.23 -3.35 11.01
N ARG A 124 -3.99 -2.87 11.14
CA ARG A 124 -3.63 -1.46 10.99
C ARG A 124 -3.98 -0.92 9.58
N ARG A 125 -3.71 -1.72 8.55
CA ARG A 125 -4.08 -1.38 7.16
C ARG A 125 -5.59 -1.30 6.98
N ALA A 126 -6.34 -2.23 7.55
CA ALA A 126 -7.81 -2.20 7.51
C ALA A 126 -8.36 -0.93 8.19
N LEU A 127 -7.83 -0.57 9.37
CA LEU A 127 -8.20 0.65 10.10
C LEU A 127 -7.92 1.91 9.26
N LEU A 128 -6.73 2.02 8.66
CA LEU A 128 -6.37 3.16 7.81
C LEU A 128 -7.23 3.24 6.55
N THR A 129 -7.55 2.10 5.95
CA THR A 129 -8.42 2.01 4.75
C THR A 129 -9.85 2.41 5.08
N ALA A 130 -10.42 1.90 6.17
CA ALA A 130 -11.77 2.27 6.62
C ALA A 130 -11.87 3.77 6.96
N ARG A 131 -10.87 4.31 7.69
CA ARG A 131 -10.79 5.74 7.97
C ARG A 131 -10.78 6.58 6.68
N LYS A 132 -9.95 6.19 5.72
CA LYS A 132 -9.83 6.89 4.42
C LYS A 132 -11.15 6.82 3.65
N LEU A 133 -11.80 5.67 3.62
CA LEU A 133 -13.10 5.47 2.96
C LEU A 133 -14.16 6.43 3.52
N LEU A 134 -14.29 6.53 4.83
CA LEU A 134 -15.26 7.45 5.47
C LEU A 134 -14.94 8.90 5.12
N GLN A 135 -13.67 9.30 5.11
CA GLN A 135 -13.26 10.64 4.72
C GLN A 135 -13.61 10.96 3.26
N GLU A 136 -13.29 10.06 2.35
CA GLU A 136 -13.55 10.23 0.91
C GLU A 136 -15.05 10.30 0.62
N LYS A 137 -15.86 9.43 1.27
CA LYS A 137 -17.32 9.45 1.11
C LYS A 137 -17.96 10.72 1.67
N ALA A 138 -17.49 11.21 2.80
CA ALA A 138 -17.98 12.49 3.34
C ALA A 138 -17.64 13.68 2.40
N ILE A 139 -16.42 13.71 1.86
CA ILE A 139 -16.00 14.76 0.90
C ILE A 139 -16.77 14.63 -0.42
N ALA A 140 -16.99 13.42 -0.94
CA ALA A 140 -17.77 13.20 -2.15
C ALA A 140 -19.20 13.73 -1.97
N MET A 141 -19.85 13.38 -0.85
CA MET A 141 -21.20 13.87 -0.53
C MET A 141 -21.26 15.40 -0.41
N GLU A 142 -20.25 16.06 0.19
CA GLU A 142 -20.15 17.52 0.23
C GLU A 142 -20.07 18.12 -1.19
N ASN A 143 -19.33 17.48 -2.11
CA ASN A 143 -19.19 17.92 -3.49
C ASN A 143 -20.50 17.70 -4.28
N ASP A 144 -21.18 16.58 -4.04
CA ASP A 144 -22.46 16.27 -4.69
C ASP A 144 -23.54 17.28 -4.26
N MET A 145 -23.65 17.59 -2.97
CA MET A 145 -24.56 18.65 -2.48
C MET A 145 -24.24 20.02 -3.09
N ARG A 146 -22.95 20.38 -3.23
CA ARG A 146 -22.52 21.59 -3.94
C ARG A 146 -22.96 21.58 -5.40
N GLY A 147 -22.92 20.42 -6.04
CA GLY A 147 -23.39 20.22 -7.43
C GLY A 147 -24.88 20.42 -7.55
N LEU A 148 -25.68 19.76 -6.70
CA LEU A 148 -27.13 19.86 -6.66
C LEU A 148 -27.61 21.31 -6.46
N LEU A 149 -27.11 21.97 -5.43
CA LEU A 149 -27.52 23.35 -5.10
C LEU A 149 -27.14 24.37 -6.19
N ARG A 150 -26.05 24.11 -6.92
CA ARG A 150 -25.60 24.97 -8.01
C ARG A 150 -26.63 25.07 -9.15
N ASN A 151 -27.41 24.01 -9.40
CA ASN A 151 -28.47 24.01 -10.41
C ASN A 151 -29.58 25.03 -10.09
N PHE A 152 -29.73 25.40 -8.83
CA PHE A 152 -30.70 26.39 -8.35
C PHE A 152 -30.04 27.77 -8.10
N GLY A 153 -28.79 27.97 -8.57
CA GLY A 153 -28.07 29.24 -8.36
C GLY A 153 -27.48 29.40 -6.96
N LEU A 154 -27.67 28.42 -6.06
CA LEU A 154 -27.23 28.45 -4.67
C LEU A 154 -25.74 28.05 -4.59
N LYS A 155 -24.86 29.01 -4.24
CA LYS A 155 -23.42 28.83 -4.20
C LYS A 155 -22.92 28.68 -2.77
N VAL A 156 -22.45 27.50 -2.40
CA VAL A 156 -21.94 27.21 -1.05
C VAL A 156 -20.68 27.99 -0.70
N GLY A 157 -19.82 28.24 -1.70
CA GLY A 157 -18.55 28.94 -1.51
C GLY A 157 -17.47 28.09 -0.83
N THR A 158 -16.38 28.73 -0.44
CA THR A 158 -15.28 28.07 0.28
C THR A 158 -15.61 28.09 1.77
N ILE A 159 -15.92 26.93 2.34
CA ILE A 159 -16.30 26.80 3.76
C ILE A 159 -15.65 25.58 4.40
N GLY A 160 -15.32 25.70 5.68
CA GLY A 160 -14.77 24.59 6.48
C GLY A 160 -15.82 23.54 6.80
N ALA A 161 -15.35 22.31 7.04
CA ALA A 161 -16.21 21.16 7.28
C ALA A 161 -17.19 21.31 8.46
N PHE A 162 -16.83 22.09 9.49
CA PHE A 162 -17.66 22.32 10.68
C PHE A 162 -18.86 23.24 10.41
N LYS A 163 -18.71 24.22 9.53
CA LYS A 163 -19.76 25.18 9.16
C LYS A 163 -20.54 24.76 7.93
N PHE A 164 -20.26 23.59 7.38
CA PHE A 164 -20.86 23.14 6.12
C PHE A 164 -22.36 22.95 6.22
N ASP A 165 -22.84 22.28 7.27
CA ASP A 165 -24.26 21.99 7.48
C ASP A 165 -25.06 23.27 7.71
N GLU A 166 -24.54 24.19 8.55
CA GLU A 166 -25.15 25.49 8.80
C GLU A 166 -25.29 26.28 7.49
N ARG A 167 -24.21 26.36 6.73
CA ARG A 167 -24.19 27.07 5.44
C ARG A 167 -25.16 26.50 4.41
N ILE A 168 -25.31 25.18 4.36
CA ILE A 168 -26.28 24.55 3.46
C ILE A 168 -27.71 24.91 3.86
N ARG A 169 -28.06 24.85 5.17
CA ARG A 169 -29.39 25.21 5.64
C ARG A 169 -29.74 26.67 5.38
N GLU A 170 -28.82 27.61 5.62
CA GLU A 170 -28.99 29.01 5.27
C GLU A 170 -29.36 29.18 3.79
N LEU A 171 -28.74 28.42 2.90
CA LEU A 171 -28.96 28.56 1.46
C LEU A 171 -30.31 28.00 1.02
N VAL A 172 -30.88 27.00 1.70
CA VAL A 172 -32.14 26.37 1.32
C VAL A 172 -33.33 26.87 2.15
N GLU A 173 -33.11 27.76 3.13
CA GLU A 173 -34.13 28.29 4.07
C GLU A 173 -35.39 28.85 3.33
N ALA A 174 -35.19 29.52 2.20
CA ALA A 174 -36.26 30.07 1.37
C ALA A 174 -36.88 29.04 0.39
N ALA A 175 -36.46 27.78 0.39
CA ALA A 175 -36.85 26.74 -0.55
C ALA A 175 -37.15 25.43 0.19
N PRO A 176 -38.33 25.28 0.81
CA PRO A 176 -38.68 24.08 1.63
C PRO A 176 -38.54 22.76 0.88
N ASP A 177 -38.87 22.72 -0.40
CA ASP A 177 -38.75 21.54 -1.26
C ASP A 177 -37.27 21.08 -1.41
N LEU A 178 -36.33 22.03 -1.46
CA LEU A 178 -34.91 21.75 -1.50
C LEU A 178 -34.40 21.33 -0.13
N GLU A 179 -34.89 21.91 0.94
CA GLU A 179 -34.53 21.54 2.31
C GLU A 179 -34.90 20.08 2.57
N GLU A 180 -36.09 19.64 2.17
CA GLU A 180 -36.56 18.25 2.30
C GLU A 180 -35.63 17.27 1.55
N ILE A 181 -35.11 17.65 0.39
CA ILE A 181 -34.17 16.82 -0.39
C ILE A 181 -32.76 16.80 0.23
N ILE A 182 -32.30 17.91 0.78
CA ILE A 182 -30.93 18.09 1.27
C ILE A 182 -30.73 17.54 2.69
N GLU A 183 -31.72 17.62 3.57
CA GLU A 183 -31.58 17.20 4.98
C GLU A 183 -31.17 15.73 5.14
N PRO A 184 -31.69 14.73 4.38
CA PRO A 184 -31.20 13.37 4.41
C PRO A 184 -29.70 13.25 4.06
N LEU A 185 -29.22 14.05 3.11
CA LEU A 185 -27.80 14.06 2.72
C LEU A 185 -26.92 14.66 3.81
N LEU A 186 -27.39 15.74 4.46
CA LEU A 186 -26.71 16.32 5.63
C LEU A 186 -26.65 15.32 6.79
N ALA A 187 -27.74 14.59 7.05
CA ALA A 187 -27.77 13.57 8.09
C ALA A 187 -26.78 12.43 7.83
N ALA A 188 -26.73 11.94 6.59
CA ALA A 188 -25.77 10.91 6.19
C ALA A 188 -24.32 11.43 6.28
N ARG A 189 -24.05 12.66 5.84
CA ARG A 189 -22.74 13.31 5.97
C ARG A 189 -22.32 13.41 7.43
N ARG A 190 -23.20 13.88 8.33
CA ARG A 190 -22.92 13.96 9.77
C ARG A 190 -22.51 12.60 10.33
N LYS A 191 -23.22 11.54 9.93
CA LYS A 191 -22.89 10.18 10.38
C LYS A 191 -21.52 9.71 9.87
N LEU A 192 -21.21 9.95 8.59
CA LEU A 192 -19.89 9.65 8.04
C LEU A 192 -18.77 10.40 8.78
N ARG A 193 -18.97 11.68 9.07
CA ARG A 193 -18.00 12.51 9.81
C ARG A 193 -17.81 12.04 11.25
N GLU A 194 -18.89 11.68 11.93
CA GLU A 194 -18.83 11.11 13.28
C GLU A 194 -17.98 9.84 13.30
N GLN A 195 -18.25 8.90 12.41
CA GLN A 195 -17.50 7.64 12.35
C GLN A 195 -16.05 7.84 11.90
N PHE A 196 -15.81 8.79 10.99
CA PHE A 196 -14.44 9.19 10.63
C PHE A 196 -13.64 9.68 11.84
N VAL A 197 -14.23 10.54 12.67
CA VAL A 197 -13.54 11.06 13.88
C VAL A 197 -13.18 9.93 14.83
N LYS A 198 -14.05 8.93 15.03
CA LYS A 198 -13.76 7.75 15.86
C LYS A 198 -12.57 6.96 15.35
N LEU A 199 -12.51 6.68 14.03
CA LEU A 199 -11.39 5.94 13.44
C LEU A 199 -10.11 6.78 13.40
N ASP A 200 -10.21 8.10 13.15
CA ASP A 200 -9.06 9.00 13.18
C ASP A 200 -8.43 9.06 14.57
N HIS A 201 -9.28 9.15 15.62
CA HIS A 201 -8.83 9.08 17.01
C HIS A 201 -8.10 7.76 17.29
N LYS A 202 -8.68 6.62 16.87
CA LYS A 202 -8.07 5.31 17.06
C LYS A 202 -6.71 5.21 16.38
N VAL A 203 -6.57 5.69 15.13
CA VAL A 203 -5.28 5.75 14.42
C VAL A 203 -4.25 6.57 15.21
N ARG A 204 -4.66 7.73 15.73
CA ARG A 204 -3.78 8.61 16.50
C ARG A 204 -3.33 7.99 17.83
N CYS A 205 -4.24 7.29 18.52
CA CYS A 205 -3.93 6.58 19.75
C CYS A 205 -2.93 5.42 19.49
N GLU A 206 -3.20 4.58 18.47
CA GLU A 206 -2.28 3.50 18.12
C GLU A 206 -0.87 4.01 17.75
N ALA A 207 -0.80 5.08 16.94
CA ALA A 207 0.49 5.68 16.59
C ALA A 207 1.24 6.30 17.77
N LYS A 208 0.54 6.84 18.78
CA LYS A 208 1.17 7.40 19.99
C LYS A 208 1.74 6.33 20.92
N VAL A 209 1.10 5.17 20.98
CA VAL A 209 1.52 4.07 21.85
C VAL A 209 2.67 3.27 21.20
N ASP A 210 2.65 3.11 19.88
CA ASP A 210 3.64 2.35 19.15
C ASP A 210 5.02 3.03 19.14
N PRO A 211 6.08 2.39 19.67
CA PRO A 211 7.41 2.99 19.77
C PRO A 211 8.02 3.33 18.41
N VAL A 212 7.77 2.49 17.39
CA VAL A 212 8.26 2.73 16.03
C VAL A 212 7.57 3.98 15.45
N CYS A 213 6.25 4.08 15.59
CA CYS A 213 5.53 5.27 15.11
C CYS A 213 6.01 6.55 15.81
N ARG A 214 6.27 6.51 17.14
CA ARG A 214 6.83 7.66 17.87
C ARG A 214 8.18 8.09 17.30
N GLN A 215 9.06 7.13 17.05
CA GLN A 215 10.36 7.37 16.44
C GLN A 215 10.20 8.00 15.04
N LEU A 216 9.35 7.45 14.19
CA LEU A 216 9.13 7.96 12.84
C LEU A 216 8.52 9.37 12.82
N MET A 217 7.67 9.70 13.80
CA MET A 217 7.06 11.03 13.95
C MET A 217 8.07 12.14 14.32
N THR A 218 9.31 11.82 14.68
CA THR A 218 10.36 12.83 14.87
C THR A 218 10.77 13.48 13.55
N VAL A 219 10.47 12.85 12.39
CA VAL A 219 10.71 13.43 11.06
C VAL A 219 9.69 14.53 10.79
N PRO A 220 10.12 15.78 10.52
CA PRO A 220 9.20 16.88 10.25
C PRO A 220 8.33 16.59 9.03
N GLY A 221 7.02 16.81 9.18
CA GLY A 221 6.00 16.48 8.18
C GLY A 221 5.40 15.08 8.31
N VAL A 222 5.98 14.21 9.15
CA VAL A 222 5.46 12.86 9.40
C VAL A 222 4.58 12.89 10.65
N GLY A 223 3.27 12.78 10.45
CA GLY A 223 2.28 12.69 11.53
C GLY A 223 1.86 11.24 11.82
N PRO A 224 0.93 11.04 12.79
CA PRO A 224 0.47 9.72 13.23
C PRO A 224 -0.02 8.81 12.10
N ILE A 225 -0.78 9.37 11.16
CA ILE A 225 -1.34 8.64 10.03
C ILE A 225 -0.22 8.13 9.09
N VAL A 226 0.75 9.00 8.78
CA VAL A 226 1.90 8.64 7.93
C VAL A 226 2.76 7.59 8.62
N ALA A 227 3.05 7.76 9.92
CA ALA A 227 3.87 6.83 10.68
C ALA A 227 3.23 5.44 10.77
N LEU A 228 1.94 5.35 11.12
CA LEU A 228 1.22 4.08 11.21
C LEU A 228 1.09 3.41 9.84
N ALA A 229 0.81 4.18 8.78
CA ALA A 229 0.74 3.67 7.41
C ALA A 229 2.11 3.15 6.95
N TYR A 230 3.19 3.85 7.30
CA TYR A 230 4.55 3.43 6.99
C TYR A 230 4.89 2.13 7.72
N ALA A 231 4.71 2.07 9.04
CA ALA A 231 4.97 0.90 9.86
C ALA A 231 4.21 -0.33 9.37
N SER A 232 2.90 -0.19 9.09
CA SER A 232 2.06 -1.29 8.59
C SER A 232 2.32 -1.69 7.13
N THR A 233 2.96 -0.84 6.32
CA THR A 233 3.30 -1.17 4.93
C THR A 233 4.68 -1.82 4.84
N ILE A 234 5.65 -1.32 5.58
CA ILE A 234 6.99 -1.91 5.67
C ILE A 234 6.93 -3.23 6.44
N ASP A 235 6.18 -3.26 7.55
CA ASP A 235 5.92 -4.43 8.39
C ASP A 235 7.19 -4.98 9.07
N ILE A 236 8.08 -5.59 8.30
CA ILE A 236 9.37 -6.13 8.76
C ILE A 236 10.49 -5.40 8.04
N PRO A 237 11.22 -4.49 8.71
CA PRO A 237 12.25 -3.69 8.04
C PRO A 237 13.46 -4.51 7.57
N SER A 238 13.80 -5.58 8.28
CA SER A 238 14.94 -6.46 7.93
C SER A 238 14.79 -7.23 6.61
N ARG A 239 13.57 -7.32 6.06
CA ARG A 239 13.34 -7.92 4.73
C ARG A 239 13.96 -7.13 3.57
N PHE A 240 14.37 -5.90 3.81
CA PHE A 240 15.02 -5.08 2.80
C PHE A 240 16.54 -5.14 2.95
N ARG A 241 17.26 -5.54 1.89
CA ARG A 241 18.74 -5.58 1.89
C ARG A 241 19.38 -4.23 2.23
N HIS A 242 18.73 -3.14 1.87
CA HIS A 242 19.18 -1.77 2.17
C HIS A 242 18.01 -0.79 2.09
N SER A 243 18.05 0.30 2.85
CA SER A 243 16.96 1.28 2.96
C SER A 243 16.56 1.92 1.61
N ARG A 244 17.46 1.99 0.62
CA ARG A 244 17.14 2.55 -0.70
C ARG A 244 16.12 1.70 -1.47
N ALA A 245 16.03 0.40 -1.20
CA ALA A 245 15.10 -0.52 -1.85
C ALA A 245 13.62 -0.17 -1.55
N VAL A 246 13.34 0.46 -0.41
CA VAL A 246 11.98 0.88 -0.03
C VAL A 246 11.35 1.80 -1.08
N GLY A 247 12.12 2.70 -1.68
CA GLY A 247 11.62 3.60 -2.72
C GLY A 247 11.07 2.87 -3.95
N ALA A 248 11.68 1.76 -4.34
CA ALA A 248 11.21 0.93 -5.46
C ALA A 248 9.92 0.19 -5.12
N VAL A 249 9.84 -0.41 -3.92
CA VAL A 249 8.65 -1.13 -3.44
C VAL A 249 7.43 -0.20 -3.30
N LEU A 250 7.67 1.09 -3.00
CA LEU A 250 6.62 2.10 -2.91
C LEU A 250 6.29 2.78 -4.25
N GLY A 251 6.95 2.38 -5.34
CA GLY A 251 6.74 2.97 -6.67
C GLY A 251 7.15 4.44 -6.78
N LEU A 252 8.13 4.86 -5.98
CA LEU A 252 8.70 6.21 -5.98
C LEU A 252 10.00 6.31 -6.78
N THR A 253 10.39 5.25 -7.49
CA THR A 253 11.51 5.24 -8.42
C THR A 253 11.04 5.49 -9.84
N PRO A 254 11.77 6.28 -10.64
CA PRO A 254 11.43 6.47 -12.04
C PRO A 254 11.62 5.17 -12.84
N VAL A 255 10.83 5.01 -13.88
CA VAL A 255 10.99 3.97 -14.88
C VAL A 255 12.12 4.40 -15.83
N LEU A 256 13.04 3.49 -16.11
CA LEU A 256 14.11 3.70 -17.08
C LEU A 256 13.73 3.02 -18.40
N HIS A 257 13.87 3.75 -19.49
CA HIS A 257 13.76 3.23 -20.85
C HIS A 257 15.12 3.35 -21.50
N GLN A 258 15.78 2.23 -21.72
CA GLN A 258 17.08 2.15 -22.37
C GLN A 258 16.98 1.21 -23.56
N SER A 259 17.41 1.69 -24.71
CA SER A 259 17.49 0.91 -25.94
C SER A 259 18.71 1.41 -26.73
N GLY A 260 19.73 0.55 -26.91
CA GLY A 260 20.97 0.94 -27.54
C GLY A 260 21.61 2.16 -26.85
N GLU A 261 21.90 3.20 -27.61
CA GLU A 261 22.50 4.44 -27.10
C GLU A 261 21.49 5.40 -26.43
N SER A 262 20.18 5.15 -26.58
CA SER A 262 19.17 6.01 -26.00
C SER A 262 18.87 5.64 -24.54
N SER A 263 18.90 6.64 -23.63
CA SER A 263 18.51 6.47 -22.22
C SER A 263 17.52 7.57 -21.83
N ARG A 264 16.31 7.17 -21.49
CA ARG A 264 15.24 8.09 -21.08
C ARG A 264 14.71 7.74 -19.69
N ILE A 265 14.67 8.75 -18.82
CA ILE A 265 14.05 8.66 -17.50
C ILE A 265 12.57 9.03 -17.61
N GLY A 266 11.69 8.08 -17.32
CA GLY A 266 10.25 8.25 -17.31
C GLY A 266 9.70 8.77 -15.98
N HIS A 267 8.38 8.67 -15.83
CA HIS A 267 7.70 8.95 -14.57
C HIS A 267 8.02 7.91 -13.50
N VAL A 268 7.64 8.19 -12.25
CA VAL A 268 7.72 7.18 -11.17
C VAL A 268 6.84 5.98 -11.51
N SER A 269 7.27 4.78 -11.14
CA SER A 269 6.65 3.51 -11.57
C SER A 269 5.22 3.32 -11.07
N LEU A 270 4.81 4.03 -10.01
CA LEU A 270 3.52 3.91 -9.32
C LEU A 270 3.18 2.49 -8.85
N CYS A 271 4.15 1.58 -8.88
CA CYS A 271 4.01 0.23 -8.34
C CYS A 271 3.88 0.25 -6.81
N GLY A 272 3.26 -0.77 -6.23
CA GLY A 272 3.14 -0.90 -4.78
C GLY A 272 2.05 -0.02 -4.16
N ASP A 273 2.23 0.33 -2.88
CA ASP A 273 1.20 0.92 -2.04
C ASP A 273 0.85 2.37 -2.40
N GLY A 274 -0.32 2.56 -3.03
CA GLY A 274 -0.81 3.88 -3.42
C GLY A 274 -1.18 4.79 -2.24
N MET A 275 -1.70 4.22 -1.15
CA MET A 275 -2.06 5.00 0.04
C MET A 275 -0.82 5.59 0.70
N LEU A 276 0.18 4.74 0.99
CA LEU A 276 1.42 5.22 1.62
C LEU A 276 2.16 6.20 0.70
N ARG A 277 2.18 5.96 -0.61
CA ARG A 277 2.80 6.89 -1.56
C ARG A 277 2.16 8.28 -1.50
N GLY A 278 0.82 8.36 -1.45
CA GLY A 278 0.10 9.62 -1.28
C GLY A 278 0.42 10.31 0.05
N LEU A 279 0.41 9.57 1.14
CA LEU A 279 0.74 10.08 2.47
C LEU A 279 2.19 10.58 2.58
N LEU A 280 3.14 9.91 1.93
CA LEU A 280 4.53 10.38 1.85
C LEU A 280 4.68 11.65 1.00
N TYR A 281 3.87 11.78 -0.06
CA TYR A 281 3.81 13.03 -0.84
C TYR A 281 3.28 14.19 0.02
N GLU A 282 2.22 13.97 0.79
CA GLU A 282 1.68 14.97 1.73
C GLU A 282 2.71 15.34 2.81
N ALA A 283 3.39 14.35 3.41
CA ALA A 283 4.45 14.60 4.38
C ALA A 283 5.59 15.44 3.79
N ALA A 284 6.00 15.12 2.56
CA ALA A 284 7.01 15.88 1.82
C ALA A 284 6.55 17.31 1.51
N HIS A 285 5.31 17.47 1.11
CA HIS A 285 4.72 18.79 0.87
C HIS A 285 4.69 19.64 2.16
N VAL A 286 4.24 19.06 3.27
CA VAL A 286 4.24 19.74 4.59
C VAL A 286 5.65 20.12 5.00
N LEU A 287 6.62 19.21 4.89
CA LEU A 287 8.02 19.50 5.21
C LEU A 287 8.58 20.64 4.38
N LEU A 288 8.34 20.63 3.08
CA LEU A 288 8.91 21.61 2.17
C LEU A 288 8.29 23.00 2.32
N ILE A 289 6.95 23.06 2.43
CA ILE A 289 6.19 24.31 2.37
C ILE A 289 5.85 24.87 3.76
N ARG A 290 5.41 24.02 4.71
CA ARG A 290 4.83 24.49 5.99
C ARG A 290 5.79 24.49 7.16
N VAL A 291 6.74 23.55 7.20
CA VAL A 291 7.70 23.46 8.31
C VAL A 291 8.65 24.66 8.28
N LYS A 292 8.64 25.50 9.31
CA LYS A 292 9.50 26.70 9.40
C LYS A 292 10.95 26.34 9.74
N LYS A 293 11.14 25.39 10.68
CA LYS A 293 12.48 24.99 11.13
C LYS A 293 13.27 24.35 9.99
N TRP A 294 14.49 24.85 9.79
CA TRP A 294 15.36 24.36 8.73
C TRP A 294 15.96 23.00 9.05
N SER A 295 16.11 22.15 8.05
CA SER A 295 16.77 20.85 8.17
C SER A 295 17.57 20.55 6.90
N TRP A 296 18.57 19.67 7.01
CA TRP A 296 19.33 19.23 5.85
C TRP A 296 18.45 18.62 4.76
N LEU A 297 17.36 17.96 5.15
CA LEU A 297 16.41 17.33 4.24
C LEU A 297 15.60 18.38 3.47
N LYS A 298 15.18 19.45 4.13
CA LYS A 298 14.53 20.62 3.51
C LYS A 298 15.51 21.34 2.58
N ALA A 299 16.74 21.58 3.00
CA ALA A 299 17.78 22.21 2.18
C ALA A 299 18.04 21.43 0.89
N TRP A 300 18.15 20.11 0.99
CA TRP A 300 18.31 19.25 -0.18
C TRP A 300 17.10 19.35 -1.13
N ALA A 301 15.88 19.30 -0.61
CA ALA A 301 14.66 19.38 -1.41
C ALA A 301 14.53 20.77 -2.11
N MET A 302 14.92 21.84 -1.45
CA MET A 302 14.96 23.18 -2.06
C MET A 302 15.95 23.26 -3.23
N ASN A 303 17.11 22.61 -3.11
CA ASN A 303 18.07 22.52 -4.22
C ASN A 303 17.52 21.73 -5.41
N VAL A 304 16.74 20.66 -5.16
CA VAL A 304 16.03 19.93 -6.20
C VAL A 304 14.94 20.82 -6.83
N ALA A 305 14.21 21.59 -6.01
CA ALA A 305 13.15 22.49 -6.49
C ALA A 305 13.68 23.59 -7.41
N LYS A 306 14.85 24.16 -7.11
CA LYS A 306 15.54 25.15 -7.97
C LYS A 306 15.85 24.61 -9.36
N ARG A 307 16.22 23.32 -9.47
CA ARG A 307 16.63 22.69 -10.74
C ARG A 307 15.49 22.09 -11.54
N HIS A 308 14.49 21.52 -10.88
CA HIS A 308 13.46 20.67 -11.50
C HIS A 308 12.03 21.10 -11.21
N GLY A 309 11.83 22.18 -10.45
CA GLY A 309 10.54 22.66 -10.01
C GLY A 309 10.00 21.94 -8.76
N ILE A 310 9.05 22.63 -8.10
CA ILE A 310 8.56 22.24 -6.77
C ILE A 310 7.83 20.89 -6.76
N LYS A 311 7.02 20.60 -7.78
CA LYS A 311 6.27 19.33 -7.87
C LYS A 311 7.19 18.11 -7.94
N LYS A 312 8.26 18.18 -8.75
CA LYS A 312 9.25 17.12 -8.85
C LYS A 312 10.07 16.99 -7.57
N ALA A 313 10.38 18.12 -6.91
CA ALA A 313 11.08 18.14 -5.63
C ALA A 313 10.29 17.44 -4.52
N ILE A 314 8.96 17.64 -4.44
CA ILE A 314 8.09 16.97 -3.46
C ILE A 314 8.11 15.46 -3.68
N VAL A 315 8.00 14.97 -4.91
CA VAL A 315 8.07 13.52 -5.22
C VAL A 315 9.44 12.93 -4.84
N ALA A 316 10.52 13.63 -5.18
CA ALA A 316 11.87 13.21 -4.82
C ALA A 316 12.07 13.21 -3.29
N LEU A 317 11.51 14.19 -2.60
CA LEU A 317 11.52 14.29 -1.14
C LEU A 317 10.70 13.17 -0.49
N ALA A 318 9.52 12.83 -1.03
CA ALA A 318 8.71 11.70 -0.56
C ALA A 318 9.51 10.37 -0.59
N ARG A 319 10.21 10.12 -1.70
CA ARG A 319 11.13 8.96 -1.78
C ARG A 319 12.23 9.03 -0.72
N ARG A 320 12.82 10.21 -0.53
CA ARG A 320 13.91 10.37 0.44
C ARG A 320 13.43 10.22 1.88
N ILE A 321 12.23 10.75 2.21
CA ILE A 321 11.58 10.51 3.50
C ILE A 321 11.40 9.00 3.73
N ALA A 322 10.87 8.26 2.75
CA ALA A 322 10.71 6.81 2.88
C ALA A 322 12.03 6.09 3.23
N VAL A 323 13.13 6.48 2.59
CA VAL A 323 14.47 5.92 2.87
C VAL A 323 14.96 6.30 4.27
N VAL A 324 14.74 7.54 4.70
CA VAL A 324 15.13 8.03 6.03
C VAL A 324 14.35 7.30 7.11
N LEU A 325 13.02 7.18 6.97
CA LEU A 325 12.17 6.46 7.91
C LEU A 325 12.61 5.00 8.08
N HIS A 326 12.93 4.32 6.97
CA HIS A 326 13.41 2.94 7.04
C HIS A 326 14.74 2.84 7.79
N ARG A 327 15.69 3.73 7.47
CA ARG A 327 16.99 3.75 8.13
C ARG A 327 16.85 3.99 9.63
N MET A 328 16.06 4.99 10.02
CA MET A 328 15.79 5.28 11.43
C MET A 328 15.20 4.07 12.15
N TRP A 329 14.26 3.37 11.51
CA TRP A 329 13.65 2.17 12.08
C TRP A 329 14.67 1.04 12.29
N VAL A 330 15.54 0.79 11.32
CA VAL A 330 16.60 -0.24 11.43
C VAL A 330 17.66 0.13 12.47
N ASP A 331 18.07 1.39 12.49
CA ASP A 331 19.14 1.89 13.37
C ASP A 331 18.67 2.23 14.79
N GLY A 332 17.35 2.24 15.05
CA GLY A 332 16.77 2.69 16.30
C GLY A 332 16.93 4.21 16.60
N SER A 333 17.35 5.01 15.59
CA SER A 333 17.70 6.43 15.76
C SER A 333 16.51 7.36 15.51
N GLU A 334 16.53 8.55 16.12
CA GLU A 334 15.61 9.64 15.82
C GLU A 334 16.10 10.53 14.67
N PHE A 335 15.23 11.42 14.19
CA PHE A 335 15.57 12.34 13.11
C PHE A 335 16.60 13.37 13.54
N ARG A 336 17.71 13.44 12.83
CA ARG A 336 18.77 14.45 13.02
C ARG A 336 18.54 15.64 12.12
N TRP A 337 18.47 16.83 12.69
CA TRP A 337 18.18 18.07 11.95
C TRP A 337 19.40 18.56 11.14
N THR A 338 20.59 18.29 11.62
CA THR A 338 21.88 18.59 10.96
C THR A 338 22.50 17.31 10.42
N ARG A 339 23.22 17.42 9.33
CA ARG A 339 24.02 16.31 8.80
C ARG A 339 25.37 16.34 9.50
N GLU A 340 25.68 15.32 10.31
CA GLU A 340 27.08 15.15 10.75
C GLU A 340 27.94 14.96 9.51
N THR A 341 28.90 15.85 9.30
CA THR A 341 30.05 15.59 8.42
C THR A 341 30.79 14.42 9.04
N ARG A 342 30.87 13.27 8.37
CA ARG A 342 31.84 12.24 8.76
C ARG A 342 33.18 12.93 8.85
N PRO A 343 33.93 12.78 9.96
CA PRO A 343 35.29 13.21 9.97
C PRO A 343 35.99 12.50 8.78
N THR A 344 36.53 13.27 7.88
CA THR A 344 37.42 12.78 6.85
C THR A 344 38.54 12.06 7.61
N ALA A 345 38.70 10.76 7.37
CA ALA A 345 39.84 10.05 7.87
C ALA A 345 41.07 10.82 7.35
N MET A 346 41.71 11.57 8.24
CA MET A 346 43.00 12.18 7.96
C MET A 346 43.93 11.03 7.64
N GLY A 347 44.53 11.08 6.43
CA GLY A 347 45.46 10.11 5.97
C GLY A 347 46.56 9.88 7.00
N ALA A 348 46.77 8.64 7.37
CA ALA A 348 48.01 8.21 7.96
C ALA A 348 49.03 8.21 6.83
N THR A 349 49.75 9.32 6.71
CA THR A 349 51.08 9.33 6.08
C THR A 349 52.08 9.05 7.18
N ALA A 350 52.66 7.88 7.13
CA ALA A 350 54.04 7.62 7.55
C ALA A 350 54.50 6.32 6.88
#